data_cd5d2e29f8ca819fd915cd9ff6c7ab57
#
_entry.id   cd5d2e29f8ca819fd915cd9ff6c7ab57
#
_cell.length_a   1.000
_cell.length_b   1.000
_cell.length_c   1.000
_cell.angle_alpha   90.00
_cell.angle_beta   90.00
_cell.angle_gamma   90.00
#
_symmetry.space_group_name_H-M   'P 1'
#
loop_
_entity.id
_entity.type
_entity.pdbx_description
1 polymer ?
#
loop_
_entity_poly.entity_id
_entity_poly.type
_entity_poly.pdbx_seq_one_letter_code
_entity_poly.pdbx_strand_id
1 'polypeptide(L)' 'HFALKTDDVDGCVKAVREAGYPITVEPKDIVIPSQPEFPVRVAFCNGPVGEEIEFFQEK' A
#
# COMPACT_ATOMS: atom_id res chain seq x y z
N HIS A 1 -9.21 -6.48 -6.40
CA HIS A 1 -8.09 -5.57 -6.13
C HIS A 1 -8.59 -4.16 -5.87
N PHE A 2 -8.26 -3.61 -4.72
CA PHE A 2 -8.61 -2.25 -4.35
C PHE A 2 -7.34 -1.43 -4.18
N ALA A 3 -7.34 -0.22 -4.71
CA ALA A 3 -6.24 0.72 -4.51
C ALA A 3 -6.76 1.88 -3.65
N LEU A 4 -6.14 2.11 -2.50
CA LEU A 4 -6.54 3.15 -1.56
C LEU A 4 -5.42 4.18 -1.40
N LYS A 5 -5.73 5.42 -1.71
CA LYS A 5 -4.79 6.53 -1.53
C LYS A 5 -4.75 6.92 -0.05
N THR A 6 -3.56 7.12 0.48
CA THR A 6 -3.37 7.48 1.87
C THR A 6 -2.20 8.45 2.03
N ASP A 7 -2.18 9.18 3.13
CA ASP A 7 -1.06 10.04 3.49
C ASP A 7 -0.04 9.30 4.35
N ASP A 8 -0.33 8.05 4.72
CA ASP A 8 0.48 7.29 5.67
C ASP A 8 0.38 5.80 5.40
N VAL A 9 1.12 5.34 4.40
CA VAL A 9 1.16 3.92 4.03
C VAL A 9 1.65 3.07 5.19
N ASP A 10 2.69 3.53 5.90
CA ASP A 10 3.24 2.77 7.03
C ASP A 10 2.23 2.60 8.16
N GLY A 11 1.46 3.65 8.46
CA GLY A 11 0.41 3.58 9.47
C GLY A 11 -0.72 2.65 9.06
N CYS A 12 -1.11 2.66 7.78
CA CYS A 12 -2.13 1.75 7.27
C CYS A 12 -1.67 0.30 7.41
N VAL A 13 -0.43 0.00 7.04
CA VAL A 13 0.14 -1.34 7.14
C VAL A 13 0.19 -1.79 8.60
N LYS A 14 0.59 -0.90 9.50
CA LYS A 14 0.63 -1.20 10.93
C LYS A 14 -0.77 -1.58 11.44
N ALA A 15 -1.79 -0.81 11.06
CA ALA A 15 -3.16 -1.09 11.48
C ALA A 15 -3.66 -2.43 10.96
N VAL A 16 -3.37 -2.74 9.69
CA VAL A 16 -3.75 -4.01 9.08
C VAL A 16 -3.05 -5.18 9.78
N ARG A 17 -1.77 -5.02 10.06
CA ARG A 17 -0.98 -6.06 10.74
C ARG A 17 -1.50 -6.31 12.14
N GLU A 18 -1.83 -5.26 12.88
CA GLU A 18 -2.38 -5.38 14.23
C GLU A 18 -3.76 -6.03 14.22
N ALA A 19 -4.52 -5.88 13.13
CA ALA A 19 -5.80 -6.55 12.96
C ALA A 19 -5.66 -8.03 12.58
N GLY A 20 -4.44 -8.50 12.31
CA GLY A 20 -4.19 -9.90 12.03
C GLY A 20 -4.24 -10.30 10.56
N TYR A 21 -4.30 -9.34 9.63
CA TYR A 21 -4.33 -9.65 8.21
C TYR A 21 -2.91 -9.70 7.63
N PRO A 22 -2.66 -10.58 6.66
CA PRO A 22 -1.32 -10.73 6.10
C PRO A 22 -0.93 -9.56 5.21
N ILE A 23 0.34 -9.16 5.32
CA ILE A 23 0.93 -8.14 4.45
C ILE A 23 1.69 -8.89 3.35
N THR A 24 1.27 -8.71 2.10
CA THR A 24 1.88 -9.40 0.97
C THR A 24 3.08 -8.67 0.39
N VAL A 25 3.06 -7.33 0.46
CA VAL A 25 4.21 -6.49 0.06
C VAL A 25 4.41 -5.43 1.13
N GLU A 26 5.56 -5.45 1.80
CA GLU A 26 5.90 -4.44 2.80
C GLU A 26 6.02 -3.06 2.16
N PRO A 27 5.83 -1.98 2.92
CA PRO A 27 5.94 -0.62 2.37
C PRO A 27 7.28 -0.40 1.68
N LYS A 28 7.22 0.13 0.48
CA LYS A 28 8.43 0.43 -0.30
C LYS A 28 8.21 1.66 -1.17
N ASP A 29 9.28 2.37 -1.45
CA ASP A 29 9.25 3.50 -2.36
C ASP A 29 9.52 3.01 -3.77
N ILE A 30 8.70 3.45 -4.72
CA ILE A 30 8.92 3.15 -6.13
C ILE A 30 8.74 4.44 -6.94
N VAL A 31 9.25 4.42 -8.16
CA VAL A 31 9.07 5.52 -9.10
C VAL A 31 8.30 4.97 -10.29
N ILE A 32 7.12 5.53 -10.53
CA ILE A 32 6.33 5.16 -11.69
C ILE A 32 6.92 5.86 -12.91
N PRO A 33 7.36 5.10 -13.93
CA PRO A 33 7.94 5.70 -15.13
C PRO A 33 6.85 6.41 -15.94
N SER A 34 6.88 7.72 -15.87
CA SER A 34 5.93 8.58 -16.58
C SER A 34 6.64 9.91 -16.87
N GLN A 35 5.92 10.85 -17.45
CA GLN A 35 6.49 12.16 -17.78
C GLN A 35 5.61 13.24 -17.15
N PRO A 36 6.02 13.84 -16.03
CA PRO A 36 7.26 13.56 -15.25
C PRO A 36 7.19 12.25 -14.46
N GLU A 37 8.34 11.80 -13.98
CA GLU A 37 8.40 10.63 -13.10
C GLU A 37 7.56 10.87 -11.85
N PHE A 38 6.94 9.80 -11.36
CA PHE A 38 5.98 9.91 -10.27
C PHE A 38 6.41 9.02 -9.11
N PRO A 39 7.06 9.58 -8.08
CA PRO A 39 7.46 8.78 -6.92
C PRO A 39 6.26 8.50 -6.02
N VAL A 40 6.12 7.24 -5.61
CA VAL A 40 5.06 6.81 -4.70
C VAL A 40 5.61 5.81 -3.70
N ARG A 41 4.92 5.70 -2.56
CA ARG A 41 5.18 4.65 -1.60
C ARG A 41 3.97 3.73 -1.60
N VAL A 42 4.22 2.42 -1.72
CA VAL A 42 3.14 1.43 -1.85
C VAL A 42 3.32 0.28 -0.88
N ALA A 43 2.20 -0.35 -0.53
CA ALA A 43 2.18 -1.59 0.22
C ALA A 43 0.94 -2.38 -0.19
N PHE A 44 1.00 -3.70 -0.06
CA PHE A 44 -0.11 -4.58 -0.40
C PHE A 44 -0.43 -5.49 0.77
N CYS A 45 -1.70 -5.77 0.96
CA CYS A 45 -2.15 -6.73 1.97
C CYS A 45 -3.38 -7.48 1.45
N ASN A 46 -3.79 -8.52 2.19
CA ASN A 46 -5.04 -9.22 1.91
C ASN A 46 -6.07 -8.83 2.95
N GLY A 47 -7.32 -8.61 2.50
CA GLY A 47 -8.43 -8.32 3.39
C GLY A 47 -9.11 -9.57 3.92
N PRO A 48 -10.24 -9.40 4.65
CA PRO A 48 -10.90 -10.50 5.37
C PRO A 48 -11.38 -11.64 4.48
N VAL A 49 -11.70 -11.36 3.23
CA VAL A 49 -12.18 -12.39 2.28
C VAL A 49 -11.13 -12.72 1.23
N GLY A 50 -9.88 -12.40 1.50
CA GLY A 50 -8.76 -12.71 0.60
C GLY A 50 -8.55 -11.73 -0.53
N GLU A 51 -9.28 -10.60 -0.55
CA GLU A 51 -9.09 -9.58 -1.57
C GLU A 51 -7.74 -8.89 -1.40
N GLU A 52 -7.12 -8.53 -2.51
CA GLU A 52 -5.87 -7.77 -2.49
C GLU A 52 -6.17 -6.29 -2.35
N ILE A 53 -5.51 -5.65 -1.40
CA ILE A 53 -5.65 -4.22 -1.13
C ILE A 53 -4.29 -3.57 -1.28
N GLU A 54 -4.24 -2.51 -2.10
CA GLU A 54 -3.04 -1.70 -2.29
C GLU A 54 -3.22 -0.37 -1.58
N PHE A 55 -2.24 0.01 -0.75
CA PHE A 55 -2.16 1.36 -0.21
C PHE A 55 -1.10 2.11 -0.99
N PHE A 56 -1.38 3.34 -1.39
CA PHE A 56 -0.38 4.15 -2.07
C PHE A 56 -0.39 5.58 -1.56
N GLN A 57 0.80 6.16 -1.54
CA GLN A 57 1.02 7.51 -1.04
C GLN A 57 1.86 8.25 -2.07
N GLU A 58 1.34 9.35 -2.58
CA GLU A 58 2.09 10.21 -3.49
C GLU A 58 3.14 10.98 -2.71
N LYS A 59 4.33 11.06 -3.26
CA LYS A 59 5.44 11.74 -2.60
C LYS A 59 5.80 13.05 -3.29
#